data_a546f3c988625939f561396200c17903
#
_entry.id   a546f3c988625939f561396200c17903
#
_cell.length_a   1.000
_cell.length_b   1.000
_cell.length_c   1.000
_cell.angle_alpha   90.00
_cell.angle_beta   90.00
_cell.angle_gamma   90.00
#
_symmetry.space_group_name_H-M   'P 1'
#
loop_
_entity.id
_entity.type
_entity.pdbx_description
1 polymer ?
#
loop_
_entity_poly.entity_id
_entity_poly.type
_entity_poly.pdbx_seq_one_letter_code
_entity_poly.pdbx_strand_id
1 'polypeptide(L)'
;MSEPTEKSPGFASPPCLAHEIDPVYAGTAAVDPQQALDVARWRKAERARLLAQRAALDGDTRKAAAIAVTRHLDAWLADRFDTLDDLTISAWWPIKAELDLRDWLATLARRGARAALPVVTVRSAPLVFRAWTPEMKMKRGVWNIPVPAHGPDIIPNIVMSPLVGWDRGGYRLGYGGGYFDRTLAALTPRPLTIGIGLDAARIATIFPQPHDIAMQAIVTETGMARLECDEKAP
;
A
#
# COMPACT_ATOMS: atom_id res chain seq x y z
N MET A 1 20.81 -32.90 48.41
CA MET A 1 21.02 -31.44 48.28
C MET A 1 21.45 -31.18 46.85
N SER A 2 20.51 -30.79 46.01
CA SER A 2 20.75 -30.49 44.59
C SER A 2 20.58 -28.99 44.41
N GLU A 3 21.62 -28.33 43.91
CA GLU A 3 21.64 -26.91 43.66
C GLU A 3 20.72 -26.57 42.45
N PRO A 4 20.04 -25.40 42.45
CA PRO A 4 19.25 -24.96 41.32
C PRO A 4 20.16 -24.32 40.27
N THR A 5 20.09 -24.82 39.04
CA THR A 5 20.73 -24.25 37.85
C THR A 5 20.09 -22.92 37.52
N GLU A 6 20.84 -21.86 37.65
CA GLU A 6 20.51 -20.51 37.25
C GLU A 6 20.42 -20.45 35.71
N LYS A 7 19.23 -20.14 35.17
CA LYS A 7 19.05 -19.88 33.73
C LYS A 7 19.57 -18.49 33.42
N SER A 8 20.63 -18.41 32.64
CA SER A 8 21.14 -17.16 32.06
C SER A 8 20.05 -16.47 31.23
N PRO A 9 19.88 -15.14 31.33
CA PRO A 9 18.96 -14.40 30.49
C PRO A 9 19.47 -14.43 29.05
N GLY A 10 18.66 -14.98 28.13
CA GLY A 10 18.95 -14.95 26.70
C GLY A 10 18.94 -13.51 26.19
N PHE A 11 20.10 -13.03 25.77
CA PHE A 11 20.20 -11.77 25.06
C PHE A 11 19.62 -11.96 23.66
N ALA A 12 18.51 -11.28 23.35
CA ALA A 12 18.02 -11.17 21.99
C ALA A 12 19.02 -10.34 21.18
N SER A 13 19.49 -10.86 20.06
CA SER A 13 20.35 -10.11 19.14
C SER A 13 19.63 -8.87 18.63
N PRO A 14 20.32 -7.72 18.46
CA PRO A 14 19.72 -6.53 17.88
C PRO A 14 19.11 -6.81 16.50
N PRO A 15 18.00 -6.17 16.13
CA PRO A 15 17.35 -6.38 14.84
C PRO A 15 18.23 -6.14 13.61
N CYS A 16 19.33 -5.40 13.76
CA CYS A 16 20.28 -5.09 12.69
C CYS A 16 21.13 -6.27 12.20
N LEU A 17 21.17 -7.38 12.92
CA LEU A 17 21.92 -8.58 12.52
C LEU A 17 21.05 -9.64 11.84
N ALA A 18 19.77 -9.39 11.63
CA ALA A 18 18.86 -10.34 10.99
C ALA A 18 19.25 -10.67 9.53
N HIS A 19 20.05 -9.84 8.87
CA HIS A 19 20.54 -10.05 7.51
C HIS A 19 21.80 -10.93 7.43
N GLU A 20 22.44 -11.23 8.57
CA GLU A 20 23.61 -12.11 8.65
C GLU A 20 23.24 -13.57 8.93
N ILE A 21 21.96 -13.85 9.14
CA ILE A 21 21.49 -15.22 9.37
C ILE A 21 21.44 -15.94 8.01
N ASP A 22 22.24 -17.00 7.86
CA ASP A 22 22.24 -17.85 6.69
C ASP A 22 20.81 -18.33 6.37
N PRO A 23 20.28 -18.11 5.15
CA PRO A 23 18.95 -18.55 4.75
C PRO A 23 18.67 -20.05 4.96
N VAL A 24 19.71 -20.87 4.97
CA VAL A 24 19.62 -22.33 5.25
C VAL A 24 19.29 -22.60 6.73
N TYR A 25 19.72 -21.72 7.63
CA TYR A 25 19.37 -21.76 9.06
C TYR A 25 18.07 -20.98 9.36
N ALA A 26 17.60 -20.16 8.46
CA ALA A 26 16.30 -19.49 8.51
C ALA A 26 15.15 -20.45 8.12
N GLY A 27 15.28 -21.73 8.42
CA GLY A 27 14.17 -22.67 8.37
C GLY A 27 13.01 -22.07 9.14
N THR A 28 11.97 -21.65 8.39
CA THR A 28 10.68 -21.13 8.90
C THR A 28 10.80 -20.58 10.31
N ALA A 29 11.40 -19.41 10.47
CA ALA A 29 11.48 -18.74 11.76
C ALA A 29 10.02 -18.55 12.21
N ALA A 30 9.60 -19.35 13.17
CA ALA A 30 8.33 -19.13 13.82
C ALA A 30 8.38 -17.69 14.31
N VAL A 31 7.54 -16.83 13.74
CA VAL A 31 7.46 -15.42 14.15
C VAL A 31 7.24 -15.46 15.65
N ASP A 32 8.20 -14.90 16.41
CA ASP A 32 8.06 -14.84 17.87
C ASP A 32 6.72 -14.18 18.19
N PRO A 33 5.79 -14.86 18.87
CA PRO A 33 4.46 -14.31 19.14
C PRO A 33 4.52 -12.97 19.87
N GLN A 34 5.53 -12.77 20.74
CA GLN A 34 5.71 -11.50 21.43
C GLN A 34 6.14 -10.41 20.47
N GLN A 35 7.10 -10.69 19.59
CA GLN A 35 7.51 -9.75 18.54
C GLN A 35 6.34 -9.35 17.63
N ALA A 36 5.49 -10.30 17.23
CA ALA A 36 4.31 -10.03 16.42
C ALA A 36 3.33 -9.09 17.13
N LEU A 37 3.12 -9.29 18.45
CA LEU A 37 2.28 -8.41 19.26
C LEU A 37 2.87 -7.01 19.40
N ASP A 38 4.16 -6.89 19.60
CA ASP A 38 4.84 -5.60 19.74
C ASP A 38 4.83 -4.82 18.43
N VAL A 39 5.06 -5.48 17.30
CA VAL A 39 4.91 -4.89 15.95
C VAL A 39 3.46 -4.44 15.72
N ALA A 40 2.48 -5.25 16.09
CA ALA A 40 1.07 -4.89 15.93
C ALA A 40 0.70 -3.65 16.76
N ARG A 41 1.18 -3.54 18.01
CA ARG A 41 1.00 -2.36 18.87
C ARG A 41 1.65 -1.12 18.27
N TRP A 42 2.92 -1.26 17.87
CA TRP A 42 3.66 -0.17 17.25
C TRP A 42 2.97 0.32 15.97
N ARG A 43 2.62 -0.60 15.05
CA ARG A 43 1.89 -0.26 13.81
C ARG A 43 0.56 0.44 14.11
N LYS A 44 -0.14 0.05 15.18
CA LYS A 44 -1.40 0.70 15.60
C LYS A 44 -1.15 2.15 16.04
N ALA A 45 -0.14 2.38 16.88
CA ALA A 45 0.21 3.70 17.37
C ALA A 45 0.70 4.62 16.24
N GLU A 46 1.59 4.11 15.39
CA GLU A 46 2.15 4.87 14.27
C GLU A 46 1.08 5.22 13.23
N ARG A 47 0.16 4.31 12.95
CA ARG A 47 -1.01 4.57 12.10
C ARG A 47 -1.88 5.69 12.67
N ALA A 48 -2.13 5.71 13.96
CA ALA A 48 -2.91 6.76 14.60
C ALA A 48 -2.21 8.13 14.48
N ARG A 49 -0.89 8.17 14.71
CA ARG A 49 -0.07 9.38 14.56
C ARG A 49 -0.13 9.92 13.13
N LEU A 50 0.13 9.08 12.12
CA LEU A 50 0.15 9.48 10.71
C LEU A 50 -1.23 9.89 10.20
N LEU A 51 -2.30 9.22 10.64
CA LEU A 51 -3.67 9.61 10.31
C LEU A 51 -4.04 10.96 10.91
N ALA A 52 -3.62 11.26 12.14
CA ALA A 52 -3.82 12.56 12.76
C ALA A 52 -3.05 13.66 12.00
N GLN A 53 -1.79 13.39 11.64
CA GLN A 53 -0.97 14.31 10.84
C GLN A 53 -1.63 14.60 9.48
N ARG A 54 -2.11 13.57 8.77
CA ARG A 54 -2.82 13.74 7.49
C ARG A 54 -4.13 14.51 7.64
N ALA A 55 -4.89 14.27 8.70
CA ALA A 55 -6.15 14.96 8.97
C ALA A 55 -5.95 16.45 9.30
N ALA A 56 -4.79 16.83 9.83
CA ALA A 56 -4.45 18.23 10.13
C ALA A 56 -4.13 19.06 8.88
N LEU A 57 -3.87 18.43 7.73
CA LEU A 57 -3.68 19.15 6.47
C LEU A 57 -5.00 19.78 6.02
N ASP A 58 -4.94 21.05 5.61
CA ASP A 58 -6.10 21.73 5.02
C ASP A 58 -6.46 21.18 3.63
N GLY A 59 -7.62 21.58 3.10
CA GLY A 59 -8.13 21.10 1.82
C GLY A 59 -7.27 21.49 0.63
N ASP A 60 -6.73 22.69 0.64
CA ASP A 60 -5.95 23.24 -0.47
C ASP A 60 -4.57 22.53 -0.56
N THR A 61 -3.92 22.34 0.58
CA THR A 61 -2.68 21.57 0.67
C THR A 61 -2.87 20.14 0.15
N ARG A 62 -3.95 19.46 0.56
CA ARG A 62 -4.25 18.10 0.05
C ARG A 62 -4.53 18.09 -1.45
N LYS A 63 -5.25 19.09 -1.96
CA LYS A 63 -5.53 19.22 -3.40
C LYS A 63 -4.25 19.47 -4.18
N ALA A 64 -3.38 20.38 -3.71
CA ALA A 64 -2.09 20.64 -4.33
C ALA A 64 -1.21 19.38 -4.36
N ALA A 65 -1.18 18.61 -3.26
CA ALA A 65 -0.47 17.34 -3.20
C ALA A 65 -1.03 16.31 -4.19
N ALA A 66 -2.36 16.19 -4.32
CA ALA A 66 -2.98 15.30 -5.29
C ALA A 66 -2.61 15.68 -6.73
N ILE A 67 -2.61 16.97 -7.07
CA ILE A 67 -2.18 17.48 -8.40
C ILE A 67 -0.71 17.16 -8.66
N ALA A 68 0.16 17.34 -7.67
CA ALA A 68 1.58 17.02 -7.82
C ALA A 68 1.79 15.51 -8.06
N VAL A 69 1.13 14.67 -7.26
CA VAL A 69 1.15 13.21 -7.44
C VAL A 69 0.68 12.80 -8.83
N THR A 70 -0.45 13.34 -9.31
CA THR A 70 -0.98 12.97 -10.63
C THR A 70 -0.05 13.39 -11.77
N ARG A 71 0.65 14.52 -11.65
CA ARG A 71 1.67 14.93 -12.60
C ARG A 71 2.85 13.95 -12.66
N HIS A 72 3.31 13.46 -11.50
CA HIS A 72 4.38 12.46 -11.44
C HIS A 72 3.92 11.11 -12.01
N LEU A 73 2.67 10.73 -11.76
CA LEU A 73 2.07 9.53 -12.34
C LEU A 73 1.93 9.63 -13.86
N ASP A 74 1.51 10.79 -14.40
CA ASP A 74 1.43 11.00 -15.85
C ASP A 74 2.81 10.88 -16.51
N ALA A 75 3.85 11.49 -15.92
CA ALA A 75 5.21 11.36 -16.42
C ALA A 75 5.68 9.91 -16.39
N TRP A 76 5.41 9.19 -15.29
CA TRP A 76 5.77 7.79 -15.12
C TRP A 76 5.04 6.86 -16.12
N LEU A 77 3.76 7.12 -16.40
CA LEU A 77 2.99 6.38 -17.40
C LEU A 77 3.53 6.64 -18.82
N ALA A 78 3.79 7.90 -19.15
CA ALA A 78 4.30 8.28 -20.46
C ALA A 78 5.70 7.71 -20.78
N ASP A 79 6.54 7.50 -19.74
CA ASP A 79 7.84 6.86 -19.87
C ASP A 79 7.75 5.35 -20.17
N ARG A 80 6.65 4.70 -19.77
CA ARG A 80 6.51 3.23 -19.81
C ARG A 80 5.54 2.69 -20.84
N PHE A 81 4.62 3.50 -21.29
CA PHE A 81 3.53 3.07 -22.16
C PHE A 81 3.30 4.07 -23.29
N ASP A 82 3.38 3.60 -24.53
CA ASP A 82 3.11 4.41 -25.72
C ASP A 82 1.61 4.79 -25.82
N THR A 83 0.75 3.90 -25.35
CA THR A 83 -0.71 4.09 -25.28
C THR A 83 -1.27 3.56 -23.96
N LEU A 84 -2.46 4.03 -23.59
CA LEU A 84 -3.18 3.56 -22.41
C LEU A 84 -4.33 2.59 -22.74
N ASP A 85 -4.61 2.33 -24.02
CA ASP A 85 -5.83 1.64 -24.48
C ASP A 85 -6.03 0.24 -23.91
N ASP A 86 -4.94 -0.50 -23.68
CA ASP A 86 -5.00 -1.84 -23.12
C ASP A 86 -4.80 -1.89 -21.60
N LEU A 87 -4.63 -0.73 -20.97
CA LEU A 87 -4.37 -0.67 -19.55
C LEU A 87 -5.67 -0.61 -18.75
N THR A 88 -5.73 -1.45 -17.72
CA THR A 88 -6.71 -1.34 -16.64
C THR A 88 -6.00 -0.81 -15.41
N ILE A 89 -6.36 0.39 -14.98
CA ILE A 89 -5.73 1.11 -13.87
C ILE A 89 -6.73 1.23 -12.73
N SER A 90 -6.36 0.76 -11.55
CA SER A 90 -7.19 0.94 -10.36
C SER A 90 -6.64 2.02 -9.44
N ALA A 91 -7.53 2.86 -8.93
CA ALA A 91 -7.31 3.72 -7.79
C ALA A 91 -8.34 3.38 -6.71
N TRP A 92 -8.64 4.28 -5.81
CA TRP A 92 -9.58 4.04 -4.72
C TRP A 92 -10.55 5.23 -4.57
N TRP A 93 -11.64 5.00 -3.83
CA TRP A 93 -12.50 6.09 -3.38
C TRP A 93 -11.89 6.69 -2.11
N PRO A 94 -11.51 7.99 -2.11
CA PRO A 94 -10.77 8.58 -1.00
C PRO A 94 -11.59 8.64 0.28
N ILE A 95 -10.98 8.26 1.39
CA ILE A 95 -11.54 8.33 2.75
C ILE A 95 -10.53 8.97 3.71
N LYS A 96 -11.01 9.51 4.84
CA LYS A 96 -10.15 9.99 5.94
C LYS A 96 -9.01 10.90 5.45
N ALA A 97 -9.33 11.91 4.65
CA ALA A 97 -8.38 12.89 4.10
C ALA A 97 -7.28 12.28 3.21
N GLU A 98 -7.55 11.18 2.52
CA GLU A 98 -6.69 10.66 1.46
C GLU A 98 -6.63 11.63 0.27
N LEU A 99 -5.55 11.50 -0.52
CA LEU A 99 -5.44 12.21 -1.79
C LEU A 99 -6.53 11.73 -2.75
N ASP A 100 -7.21 12.66 -3.38
CA ASP A 100 -8.29 12.37 -4.32
C ASP A 100 -7.75 12.33 -5.75
N LEU A 101 -7.69 11.13 -6.32
CA LEU A 101 -7.22 10.90 -7.69
C LEU A 101 -8.36 10.60 -8.66
N ARG A 102 -9.63 10.77 -8.26
CA ARG A 102 -10.77 10.36 -9.09
C ARG A 102 -10.86 11.13 -10.41
N ASP A 103 -10.63 12.45 -10.39
CA ASP A 103 -10.64 13.28 -11.59
C ASP A 103 -9.52 12.89 -12.55
N TRP A 104 -8.35 12.57 -12.01
CA TRP A 104 -7.24 12.07 -12.80
C TRP A 104 -7.55 10.68 -13.39
N LEU A 105 -8.09 9.76 -12.59
CA LEU A 105 -8.51 8.43 -13.05
C LEU A 105 -9.57 8.54 -14.17
N ALA A 106 -10.52 9.48 -14.05
CA ALA A 106 -11.49 9.78 -15.11
C ALA A 106 -10.81 10.33 -16.38
N THR A 107 -9.74 11.10 -16.22
CA THR A 107 -8.95 11.59 -17.36
C THR A 107 -8.22 10.45 -18.07
N LEU A 108 -7.66 9.50 -17.35
CA LEU A 108 -7.05 8.30 -17.95
C LEU A 108 -8.10 7.47 -18.72
N ALA A 109 -9.32 7.35 -18.20
CA ALA A 109 -10.41 6.68 -18.90
C ALA A 109 -10.76 7.35 -20.23
N ARG A 110 -10.77 8.70 -20.29
CA ARG A 110 -10.95 9.44 -21.55
C ARG A 110 -9.77 9.30 -22.52
N ARG A 111 -8.59 8.92 -22.03
CA ARG A 111 -7.37 8.67 -22.82
C ARG A 111 -7.23 7.19 -23.23
N GLY A 112 -8.27 6.37 -23.08
CA GLY A 112 -8.33 4.98 -23.53
C GLY A 112 -8.14 3.92 -22.43
N ALA A 113 -7.61 4.26 -21.25
CA ALA A 113 -7.46 3.30 -20.15
C ALA A 113 -8.82 2.84 -19.59
N ARG A 114 -8.89 1.64 -19.07
CA ARG A 114 -10.02 1.20 -18.24
C ARG A 114 -9.77 1.54 -16.77
N ALA A 115 -10.63 2.35 -16.20
CA ALA A 115 -10.55 2.68 -14.78
C ALA A 115 -11.29 1.65 -13.92
N ALA A 116 -10.76 1.36 -12.74
CA ALA A 116 -11.36 0.42 -11.78
C ALA A 116 -11.29 0.95 -10.35
N LEU A 117 -12.27 0.54 -9.54
CA LEU A 117 -12.26 0.79 -8.09
C LEU A 117 -12.31 -0.53 -7.31
N PRO A 118 -11.60 -0.62 -6.19
CA PRO A 118 -11.63 -1.80 -5.33
C PRO A 118 -12.96 -1.89 -4.58
N VAL A 119 -13.50 -3.08 -4.51
CA VAL A 119 -14.76 -3.40 -3.85
C VAL A 119 -14.53 -4.53 -2.84
N VAL A 120 -14.95 -4.32 -1.61
CA VAL A 120 -15.03 -5.40 -0.61
C VAL A 120 -16.33 -6.15 -0.83
N THR A 121 -16.26 -7.35 -1.38
CA THR A 121 -17.41 -8.24 -1.55
C THR A 121 -17.59 -9.18 -0.36
N VAL A 122 -16.47 -9.64 0.20
CA VAL A 122 -16.42 -10.49 1.39
C VAL A 122 -15.42 -9.87 2.38
N ARG A 123 -15.83 -9.82 3.66
CA ARG A 123 -14.92 -9.31 4.70
C ARG A 123 -13.69 -10.20 4.85
N SER A 124 -12.54 -9.59 5.05
CA SER A 124 -11.25 -10.25 5.23
C SER A 124 -10.78 -11.12 4.04
N ALA A 125 -11.45 -11.02 2.88
CA ALA A 125 -11.05 -11.63 1.62
C ALA A 125 -10.30 -10.61 0.73
N PRO A 126 -9.67 -11.05 -0.38
CA PRO A 126 -9.16 -10.16 -1.42
C PRO A 126 -10.23 -9.20 -1.94
N LEU A 127 -9.80 -8.01 -2.34
CA LEU A 127 -10.66 -7.05 -3.05
C LEU A 127 -10.97 -7.57 -4.45
N VAL A 128 -12.15 -7.23 -4.92
CA VAL A 128 -12.53 -7.35 -6.33
C VAL A 128 -12.42 -5.96 -6.94
N PHE A 129 -11.91 -5.84 -8.16
CA PHE A 129 -11.87 -4.56 -8.86
C PHE A 129 -13.02 -4.49 -9.85
N ARG A 130 -13.79 -3.42 -9.78
CA ARG A 130 -14.94 -3.20 -10.64
C ARG A 130 -14.69 -2.01 -11.54
N ALA A 131 -15.03 -2.18 -12.84
CA ALA A 131 -14.95 -1.09 -13.80
C ALA A 131 -15.71 0.15 -13.29
N TRP A 132 -15.14 1.33 -13.54
CA TRP A 132 -15.70 2.59 -13.07
C TRP A 132 -15.56 3.70 -14.11
N THR A 133 -16.59 4.51 -14.21
CA THR A 133 -16.55 5.83 -14.88
C THR A 133 -17.22 6.88 -13.98
N PRO A 134 -16.96 8.19 -14.18
CA PRO A 134 -17.57 9.24 -13.37
C PRO A 134 -19.11 9.24 -13.40
N GLU A 135 -19.70 8.81 -14.51
CA GLU A 135 -21.15 8.81 -14.75
C GLU A 135 -21.84 7.59 -14.12
N MET A 136 -21.07 6.61 -13.68
CA MET A 136 -21.63 5.39 -13.10
C MET A 136 -22.40 5.65 -11.83
N LYS A 137 -23.54 4.98 -11.71
CA LYS A 137 -24.30 4.95 -10.47
C LYS A 137 -23.48 4.26 -9.39
N MET A 138 -23.29 4.96 -8.27
CA MET A 138 -22.58 4.45 -7.09
C MET A 138 -23.58 3.96 -6.04
N LYS A 139 -23.16 2.96 -5.25
CA LYS A 139 -23.88 2.50 -4.05
C LYS A 139 -22.95 2.51 -2.84
N ARG A 140 -23.52 2.49 -1.63
CA ARG A 140 -22.75 2.34 -0.41
C ARG A 140 -22.32 0.89 -0.22
N GLY A 141 -21.01 0.68 -0.18
CA GLY A 141 -20.37 -0.61 0.12
C GLY A 141 -20.05 -0.76 1.61
N VAL A 142 -19.14 -1.67 1.90
CA VAL A 142 -18.62 -1.91 3.25
C VAL A 142 -17.99 -0.62 3.79
N TRP A 143 -18.15 -0.36 5.09
CA TRP A 143 -17.74 0.90 5.76
C TRP A 143 -18.31 2.18 5.14
N ASN A 144 -19.45 2.08 4.46
CA ASN A 144 -20.09 3.21 3.81
C ASN A 144 -19.24 3.87 2.70
N ILE A 145 -18.25 3.15 2.15
CA ILE A 145 -17.42 3.61 1.04
C ILE A 145 -18.22 3.47 -0.25
N PRO A 146 -18.32 4.53 -1.09
CA PRO A 146 -18.95 4.43 -2.39
C PRO A 146 -18.22 3.43 -3.29
N VAL A 147 -19.00 2.54 -3.93
CA VAL A 147 -18.52 1.56 -4.91
C VAL A 147 -19.43 1.55 -6.14
N PRO A 148 -18.97 1.18 -7.33
CA PRO A 148 -19.81 1.02 -8.50
C PRO A 148 -20.99 0.07 -8.21
N ALA A 149 -22.22 0.53 -8.49
CA ALA A 149 -23.44 -0.26 -8.20
C ALA A 149 -23.52 -1.52 -9.05
N HIS A 150 -22.99 -1.47 -10.27
CA HIS A 150 -22.93 -2.53 -11.27
C HIS A 150 -21.67 -2.37 -12.11
N GLY A 151 -21.48 -3.23 -13.07
CA GLY A 151 -20.32 -3.28 -13.95
C GLY A 151 -19.55 -4.59 -13.78
N PRO A 152 -18.73 -4.94 -14.77
CA PRO A 152 -17.93 -6.16 -14.71
C PRO A 152 -16.82 -6.04 -13.67
N ASP A 153 -16.52 -7.15 -13.04
CA ASP A 153 -15.29 -7.31 -12.28
C ASP A 153 -14.14 -7.51 -13.27
N ILE A 154 -13.05 -6.78 -13.08
CA ILE A 154 -11.90 -6.76 -14.00
C ILE A 154 -10.59 -6.89 -13.23
N ILE A 155 -9.57 -7.42 -13.88
CA ILE A 155 -8.22 -7.53 -13.30
C ILE A 155 -7.39 -6.33 -13.75
N PRO A 156 -6.89 -5.50 -12.85
CA PRO A 156 -6.08 -4.34 -13.23
C PRO A 156 -4.65 -4.76 -13.61
N ASN A 157 -4.07 -4.06 -14.59
CA ASN A 157 -2.66 -4.13 -14.92
C ASN A 157 -1.83 -3.30 -13.92
N ILE A 158 -2.41 -2.21 -13.42
CA ILE A 158 -1.78 -1.31 -12.45
C ILE A 158 -2.71 -1.12 -11.25
N VAL A 159 -2.21 -1.44 -10.07
CA VAL A 159 -2.93 -1.25 -8.81
C VAL A 159 -2.28 -0.12 -8.01
N MET A 160 -3.03 0.96 -7.82
CA MET A 160 -2.64 2.04 -6.92
C MET A 160 -3.22 1.79 -5.54
N SER A 161 -2.36 1.81 -4.52
CA SER A 161 -2.73 1.59 -3.12
C SER A 161 -2.51 2.85 -2.29
N PRO A 162 -3.53 3.33 -1.55
CA PRO A 162 -3.33 4.45 -0.63
C PRO A 162 -2.46 4.03 0.53
N LEU A 163 -1.56 4.93 0.95
CA LEU A 163 -0.66 4.74 2.06
C LEU A 163 -1.10 5.59 3.26
N VAL A 164 -1.07 5.03 4.45
CA VAL A 164 -1.07 5.80 5.71
C VAL A 164 0.36 6.19 6.05
N GLY A 165 1.31 5.28 5.86
CA GLY A 165 2.74 5.47 5.96
C GLY A 165 3.48 4.50 5.05
N TRP A 166 4.78 4.73 4.85
CA TRP A 166 5.61 3.91 3.97
C TRP A 166 7.09 3.98 4.38
N ASP A 167 7.85 2.97 3.99
CA ASP A 167 9.29 2.91 4.21
C ASP A 167 10.07 2.73 2.90
N ARG A 168 11.39 2.84 2.96
CA ARG A 168 12.26 2.69 1.80
C ARG A 168 12.31 1.29 1.22
N GLY A 169 11.91 0.28 1.99
CA GLY A 169 11.74 -1.08 1.48
C GLY A 169 10.52 -1.24 0.55
N GLY A 170 9.77 -0.15 0.33
CA GLY A 170 8.54 -0.19 -0.49
C GLY A 170 7.33 -0.71 0.27
N TYR A 171 7.47 -1.01 1.55
CA TYR A 171 6.36 -1.50 2.35
C TYR A 171 5.45 -0.36 2.81
N ARG A 172 4.16 -0.68 2.92
CA ARG A 172 3.13 0.29 3.29
C ARG A 172 2.48 -0.04 4.62
N LEU A 173 2.24 0.99 5.40
CA LEU A 173 1.32 0.97 6.51
C LEU A 173 -0.07 1.39 6.00
N GLY A 174 -0.99 0.43 5.88
CA GLY A 174 -2.39 0.69 5.54
C GLY A 174 -3.26 0.83 6.78
N TYR A 175 -4.59 0.74 6.63
CA TYR A 175 -5.54 0.84 7.75
C TYR A 175 -5.57 -0.38 8.70
N GLY A 176 -4.78 -1.42 8.42
CA GLY A 176 -4.66 -2.61 9.26
C GLY A 176 -5.60 -3.75 8.88
N GLY A 177 -6.40 -3.61 7.83
CA GLY A 177 -7.26 -4.69 7.35
C GLY A 177 -6.58 -5.71 6.44
N GLY A 178 -5.35 -5.45 5.95
CA GLY A 178 -4.57 -6.33 5.07
C GLY A 178 -5.22 -6.61 3.70
N TYR A 179 -6.17 -5.79 3.28
CA TYR A 179 -6.93 -6.03 2.05
C TYR A 179 -6.05 -6.01 0.81
N PHE A 180 -5.19 -5.00 0.68
CA PHE A 180 -4.29 -4.91 -0.49
C PHE A 180 -3.27 -6.04 -0.49
N ASP A 181 -2.70 -6.43 0.66
CA ASP A 181 -1.73 -7.53 0.73
C ASP A 181 -2.35 -8.84 0.25
N ARG A 182 -3.53 -9.18 0.78
CA ARG A 182 -4.28 -10.37 0.33
C ARG A 182 -4.65 -10.30 -1.15
N THR A 183 -5.04 -9.12 -1.63
CA THR A 183 -5.40 -8.93 -3.04
C THR A 183 -4.21 -9.14 -3.95
N LEU A 184 -3.08 -8.49 -3.65
CA LEU A 184 -1.86 -8.60 -4.44
C LEU A 184 -1.25 -10.01 -4.40
N ALA A 185 -1.44 -10.73 -3.29
CA ALA A 185 -1.04 -12.13 -3.19
C ALA A 185 -1.90 -13.06 -4.08
N ALA A 186 -3.18 -12.71 -4.27
CA ALA A 186 -4.13 -13.55 -5.03
C ALA A 186 -4.18 -13.26 -6.53
N LEU A 187 -3.71 -12.08 -6.97
CA LEU A 187 -3.78 -11.68 -8.38
C LEU A 187 -2.72 -12.40 -9.23
N THR A 188 -3.16 -13.02 -10.32
CA THR A 188 -2.30 -13.64 -11.34
C THR A 188 -2.81 -13.26 -12.73
N PRO A 189 -2.00 -12.65 -13.62
CA PRO A 189 -0.64 -12.19 -13.35
C PRO A 189 -0.60 -11.07 -12.28
N ARG A 190 0.55 -10.92 -11.61
CA ARG A 190 0.72 -9.86 -10.61
C ARG A 190 0.73 -8.49 -11.31
N PRO A 191 -0.12 -7.55 -10.89
CA PRO A 191 -0.15 -6.21 -11.46
C PRO A 191 1.08 -5.40 -11.05
N LEU A 192 1.37 -4.33 -11.78
CA LEU A 192 2.25 -3.27 -11.30
C LEU A 192 1.62 -2.61 -10.08
N THR A 193 2.39 -2.44 -9.02
CA THR A 193 1.90 -1.94 -7.73
C THR A 193 2.53 -0.60 -7.38
N ILE A 194 1.69 0.42 -7.22
CA ILE A 194 2.13 1.79 -6.91
C ILE A 194 1.50 2.22 -5.60
N GLY A 195 2.34 2.54 -4.63
CA GLY A 195 1.89 3.17 -3.39
C GLY A 195 1.74 4.69 -3.58
N ILE A 196 0.64 5.25 -3.12
CA ILE A 196 0.37 6.70 -3.19
C ILE A 196 0.19 7.26 -1.79
N GLY A 197 1.03 8.21 -1.43
CA GLY A 197 1.02 8.83 -0.12
C GLY A 197 1.63 10.22 -0.08
N LEU A 198 1.93 10.69 1.11
CA LEU A 198 2.65 11.94 1.35
C LEU A 198 4.12 11.64 1.70
N ASP A 199 5.04 12.49 1.29
CA ASP A 199 6.45 12.33 1.66
C ASP A 199 6.63 12.41 3.18
N ALA A 200 5.91 13.30 3.85
CA ALA A 200 5.90 13.42 5.30
C ALA A 200 5.39 12.16 6.05
N ALA A 201 4.78 11.19 5.34
CA ALA A 201 4.35 9.92 5.91
C ALA A 201 5.43 8.81 5.80
N ARG A 202 6.65 9.16 5.36
CA ARG A 202 7.78 8.26 5.35
C ARG A 202 8.24 7.94 6.78
N ILE A 203 8.47 6.67 7.05
CA ILE A 203 8.97 6.16 8.32
C ILE A 203 10.21 5.28 8.08
N ALA A 204 10.98 5.02 9.13
CA ALA A 204 12.19 4.22 9.01
C ALA A 204 11.90 2.78 8.55
N THR A 205 10.88 2.16 9.11
CA THR A 205 10.39 0.82 8.75
C THR A 205 8.97 0.63 9.22
N ILE A 206 8.22 -0.21 8.53
CA ILE A 206 6.93 -0.71 9.03
C ILE A 206 7.10 -1.99 9.88
N PHE A 207 8.33 -2.49 10.04
CA PHE A 207 8.64 -3.84 10.53
C PHE A 207 7.91 -4.90 9.69
N PRO A 208 8.31 -5.11 8.41
CA PRO A 208 7.59 -5.97 7.48
C PRO A 208 7.38 -7.37 8.05
N GLN A 209 6.19 -7.93 7.80
CA GLN A 209 5.82 -9.29 8.19
C GLN A 209 5.74 -10.16 6.93
N PRO A 210 5.82 -11.48 7.02
CA PRO A 210 5.86 -12.38 5.86
C PRO A 210 4.69 -12.21 4.87
N HIS A 211 3.56 -11.67 5.32
CA HIS A 211 2.38 -11.43 4.50
C HIS A 211 2.31 -10.02 3.88
N ASP A 212 3.21 -9.12 4.26
CA ASP A 212 3.25 -7.78 3.67
C ASP A 212 3.90 -7.84 2.28
N ILE A 213 3.30 -7.13 1.33
CA ILE A 213 3.79 -7.08 -0.05
C ILE A 213 4.32 -5.68 -0.33
N ALA A 214 5.60 -5.58 -0.69
CA ALA A 214 6.21 -4.34 -1.08
C ALA A 214 5.60 -3.80 -2.38
N MET A 215 5.46 -2.47 -2.47
CA MET A 215 5.12 -1.75 -3.69
C MET A 215 6.35 -1.70 -4.61
N GLN A 216 6.11 -1.79 -5.91
CA GLN A 216 7.17 -1.63 -6.91
C GLN A 216 7.58 -0.17 -7.11
N ALA A 217 6.68 0.75 -6.78
CA ALA A 217 6.95 2.17 -6.76
C ALA A 217 6.13 2.87 -5.67
N ILE A 218 6.65 3.97 -5.15
CA ILE A 218 5.89 4.86 -4.27
C ILE A 218 5.97 6.26 -4.86
N VAL A 219 4.81 6.91 -4.99
CA VAL A 219 4.69 8.27 -5.51
C VAL A 219 4.12 9.18 -4.44
N THR A 220 4.80 10.29 -4.22
CA THR A 220 4.39 11.33 -3.28
C THR A 220 4.26 12.67 -4.02
N GLU A 221 3.85 13.71 -3.33
CA GLU A 221 3.81 15.07 -3.88
C GLU A 221 5.19 15.60 -4.27
N THR A 222 6.26 15.01 -3.74
CA THR A 222 7.65 15.40 -4.06
C THR A 222 8.24 14.60 -5.23
N GLY A 223 7.59 13.52 -5.67
CA GLY A 223 8.02 12.69 -6.79
C GLY A 223 7.99 11.19 -6.52
N MET A 224 8.69 10.44 -7.38
CA MET A 224 8.93 9.02 -7.18
C MET A 224 9.92 8.83 -6.03
N ALA A 225 9.52 8.07 -5.02
CA ALA A 225 10.42 7.77 -3.91
C ALA A 225 11.52 6.80 -4.33
N ARG A 226 12.75 7.05 -3.89
CA ARG A 226 13.84 6.08 -4.02
C ARG A 226 13.62 4.92 -3.07
N LEU A 227 13.50 3.71 -3.61
CA LEU A 227 13.40 2.48 -2.83
C LEU A 227 14.76 1.78 -2.75
N GLU A 228 14.98 1.01 -1.69
CA GLU A 228 16.25 0.29 -1.48
C GLU A 228 16.52 -0.78 -2.54
N CYS A 229 15.48 -1.29 -3.22
CA CYS A 229 15.63 -2.18 -4.36
C CYS A 229 16.25 -1.49 -5.58
N ASP A 230 16.08 -0.17 -5.72
CA ASP A 230 16.64 0.60 -6.84
C ASP A 230 18.16 0.82 -6.67
N GLU A 231 18.66 0.74 -5.42
CA GLU A 231 20.10 0.90 -5.12
C GLU A 231 20.93 -0.36 -5.42
N LYS A 232 20.28 -1.50 -5.70
CA LYS A 232 20.91 -2.81 -6.00
C LYS A 232 20.88 -3.19 -7.48
N ALA A 233 20.31 -2.36 -8.34
CA ALA A 233 20.42 -2.53 -9.78
C ALA A 233 21.80 -2.04 -10.26
N PRO A 234 22.63 -2.89 -10.91
CA PRO A 234 23.95 -2.51 -11.42
C PRO A 234 23.87 -1.50 -12.56
#